data_1a5cd658f009bc797682649eacb4a088
#
_entry.id   1a5cd658f009bc797682649eacb4a088
#
_cell.length_a   1.000
_cell.length_b   1.000
_cell.length_c   1.000
_cell.angle_alpha   90.00
_cell.angle_beta   90.00
_cell.angle_gamma   90.00
#
_symmetry.space_group_name_H-M   'P 1'
#
loop_
_entity.id
_entity.type
_entity.pdbx_description
1 polymer ?
#
loop_
_entity_poly.entity_id
_entity_poly.type
_entity_poly.pdbx_seq_one_letter_code
_entity_poly.pdbx_strand_id
1 'polypeptide(L)'
;KGLVGSEMCIRDRCISHVPDTTSKINFTENNSKFDKTGVQFVINPNDEFGLTRAIWFKEKNNATVDVINVGLQDTESTLRKALAIGADKAIRIDHDPKDAYSVSKYISNYISENSYDLIIAGRESIDYNGGMVPGMISALTKINFIDKCIELNISGNSVEASREIEGGKENISTSLPLIIGGQKGLVEEKDLRIPNMRGIMMARKKELLVIETNENYCMTKSKKFEKPQPKNEVTLVSSNEIEKLIDLLHNEAKAI
;
A
#
# COMPACT_ATOMS: atom_id res chain seq x y z
N LYS A 1 -31.36 -3.92 -27.43
CA LYS A 1 -31.08 -2.81 -26.49
C LYS A 1 -29.63 -2.91 -26.09
N GLY A 2 -28.82 -1.99 -26.60
CA GLY A 2 -27.42 -1.87 -26.20
C GLY A 2 -27.34 -1.59 -24.69
N LEU A 3 -26.53 -2.33 -23.98
CA LEU A 3 -26.11 -2.01 -22.62
C LEU A 3 -25.33 -0.70 -22.71
N VAL A 4 -25.97 0.39 -22.37
CA VAL A 4 -25.33 1.66 -22.05
C VAL A 4 -24.41 1.39 -20.88
N GLY A 5 -23.14 1.76 -21.03
CA GLY A 5 -22.03 1.40 -20.20
C GLY A 5 -22.34 1.35 -18.71
N SER A 6 -22.11 0.19 -18.11
CA SER A 6 -21.94 0.11 -16.67
C SER A 6 -20.71 0.93 -16.32
N GLU A 7 -20.87 1.97 -15.53
CA GLU A 7 -19.75 2.72 -14.96
C GLU A 7 -18.88 1.71 -14.21
N MET A 8 -17.63 1.58 -14.62
CA MET A 8 -16.68 0.70 -13.92
C MET A 8 -16.44 1.29 -12.53
N CYS A 9 -16.85 0.57 -11.50
CA CYS A 9 -16.60 0.97 -10.12
C CYS A 9 -15.23 0.44 -9.69
N ILE A 10 -14.17 1.19 -9.98
CA ILE A 10 -12.86 0.97 -9.36
C ILE A 10 -12.98 1.52 -7.94
N ARG A 11 -13.46 0.68 -7.05
CA ARG A 11 -13.65 1.03 -5.65
C ARG A 11 -12.71 0.17 -4.83
N ASP A 12 -12.12 0.79 -3.86
CA ASP A 12 -11.23 0.37 -2.81
C ASP A 12 -9.76 0.33 -3.15
N ARG A 13 -9.14 1.31 -2.56
CA ARG A 13 -7.71 1.32 -2.37
C ARG A 13 -7.42 1.22 -0.88
N CYS A 14 -6.83 0.11 -0.50
CA CYS A 14 -6.26 0.01 0.83
C CYS A 14 -5.10 1.02 0.92
N ILE A 15 -5.23 2.01 1.78
CA ILE A 15 -4.21 3.01 2.06
C ILE A 15 -3.64 2.75 3.44
N SER A 16 -2.35 2.50 3.51
CA SER A 16 -1.62 2.35 4.77
C SER A 16 -1.04 3.69 5.20
N HIS A 17 -1.17 3.98 6.50
CA HIS A 17 -0.64 5.15 7.17
C HIS A 17 0.66 4.74 7.85
N VAL A 18 1.80 5.09 7.24
CA VAL A 18 3.12 4.60 7.64
C VAL A 18 4.04 5.75 8.04
N PRO A 19 5.03 5.52 8.94
CA PRO A 19 6.08 6.50 9.19
C PRO A 19 6.86 6.79 7.92
N ASP A 20 7.15 8.07 7.68
CA ASP A 20 8.07 8.46 6.61
C ASP A 20 9.44 7.82 6.82
N THR A 21 10.09 7.39 5.73
CA THR A 21 11.38 6.67 5.77
C THR A 21 12.53 7.47 6.39
N THR A 22 12.39 8.79 6.45
CA THR A 22 13.35 9.70 7.09
C THR A 22 13.13 9.86 8.60
N SER A 23 12.01 9.32 9.12
CA SER A 23 11.67 9.43 10.54
C SER A 23 12.60 8.61 11.42
N LYS A 24 12.97 9.17 12.56
CA LYS A 24 13.75 8.44 13.56
C LYS A 24 12.82 7.53 14.36
N ILE A 25 13.02 6.24 14.23
CA ILE A 25 12.23 5.23 14.91
C ILE A 25 12.72 5.03 16.35
N ASN A 26 11.85 5.28 17.32
CA ASN A 26 12.07 5.05 18.74
C ASN A 26 10.94 4.21 19.34
N PHE A 27 11.19 3.67 20.53
CA PHE A 27 10.23 2.84 21.26
C PHE A 27 10.11 3.32 22.69
N THR A 28 8.89 3.19 23.26
CA THR A 28 8.54 3.51 24.64
C THR A 28 8.06 2.27 25.40
N GLU A 29 7.75 2.42 26.67
CA GLU A 29 7.22 1.34 27.54
C GLU A 29 8.06 0.07 27.48
N ASN A 30 9.37 0.18 27.75
CA ASN A 30 10.32 -0.94 27.69
C ASN A 30 10.35 -1.63 26.30
N ASN A 31 10.29 -0.83 25.25
CA ASN A 31 10.28 -1.28 23.84
C ASN A 31 9.03 -2.10 23.46
N SER A 32 7.91 -1.92 24.15
CA SER A 32 6.65 -2.57 23.79
C SER A 32 5.76 -1.74 22.88
N LYS A 33 6.06 -0.42 22.75
CA LYS A 33 5.29 0.48 21.90
C LYS A 33 6.18 1.33 21.01
N PHE A 34 5.72 1.58 19.78
CA PHE A 34 6.31 2.56 18.88
C PHE A 34 6.04 3.98 19.39
N ASP A 35 7.10 4.81 19.44
CA ASP A 35 7.01 6.21 19.81
C ASP A 35 6.65 7.06 18.59
N LYS A 36 5.42 7.56 18.55
CA LYS A 36 4.92 8.42 17.46
C LYS A 36 5.37 9.88 17.57
N THR A 37 6.08 10.27 18.65
CA THR A 37 6.47 11.67 18.90
C THR A 37 7.42 12.18 17.84
N GLY A 38 7.02 13.24 17.13
CA GLY A 38 7.84 13.85 16.06
C GLY A 38 7.95 13.01 14.77
N VAL A 39 7.21 11.92 14.67
CA VAL A 39 7.15 11.09 13.47
C VAL A 39 6.18 11.70 12.46
N GLN A 40 6.65 11.92 11.24
CA GLN A 40 5.78 12.26 10.12
C GLN A 40 5.21 10.99 9.51
N PHE A 41 3.90 10.96 9.30
CA PHE A 41 3.23 9.85 8.63
C PHE A 41 2.83 10.23 7.20
N VAL A 42 2.91 9.25 6.31
CA VAL A 42 2.66 9.42 4.88
C VAL A 42 1.79 8.27 4.34
N ILE A 43 1.30 8.41 3.12
CA ILE A 43 0.76 7.28 2.37
C ILE A 43 1.91 6.30 2.13
N ASN A 44 1.68 5.01 2.34
CA ASN A 44 2.68 3.99 2.01
C ASN A 44 3.11 4.10 0.54
N PRO A 45 4.43 4.13 0.23
CA PRO A 45 4.93 4.29 -1.13
C PRO A 45 4.34 3.29 -2.14
N ASN A 46 4.19 2.02 -1.76
CA ASN A 46 3.55 1.02 -2.63
C ASN A 46 2.08 1.36 -2.93
N ASP A 47 1.40 2.02 -1.99
CA ASP A 47 0.03 2.49 -2.22
C ASP A 47 -0.02 3.70 -3.14
N GLU A 48 1.01 4.56 -3.19
CA GLU A 48 1.03 5.72 -4.09
C GLU A 48 1.03 5.32 -5.57
N PHE A 49 1.77 4.26 -5.96
CA PHE A 49 1.75 3.72 -7.33
C PHE A 49 0.35 3.28 -7.73
N GLY A 50 -0.23 2.48 -6.92
CA GLY A 50 -1.55 2.01 -7.21
C GLY A 50 -2.59 3.14 -7.15
N LEU A 51 -2.55 4.18 -6.23
CA LEU A 51 -3.47 5.33 -6.21
C LEU A 51 -3.39 6.12 -7.52
N THR A 52 -2.20 6.35 -8.01
CA THR A 52 -1.99 6.97 -9.30
C THR A 52 -2.60 6.15 -10.43
N ARG A 53 -2.40 4.83 -10.42
CA ARG A 53 -2.99 3.94 -11.45
C ARG A 53 -4.53 3.96 -11.44
N ALA A 54 -5.15 3.96 -10.26
CA ALA A 54 -6.61 4.07 -10.17
C ALA A 54 -7.12 5.43 -10.68
N ILE A 55 -6.43 6.52 -10.39
CA ILE A 55 -6.79 7.84 -10.92
C ILE A 55 -6.71 7.86 -12.44
N TRP A 56 -5.72 7.21 -13.05
CA TRP A 56 -5.65 7.08 -14.52
C TRP A 56 -6.85 6.30 -15.09
N PHE A 57 -7.25 5.20 -14.44
CA PHE A 57 -8.46 4.48 -14.85
C PHE A 57 -9.71 5.33 -14.71
N LYS A 58 -9.83 6.10 -13.62
CA LYS A 58 -10.92 7.04 -13.41
C LYS A 58 -10.99 8.06 -14.55
N GLU A 59 -9.87 8.71 -14.88
CA GLU A 59 -9.80 9.72 -15.93
C GLU A 59 -10.13 9.14 -17.32
N LYS A 60 -9.73 7.88 -17.59
CA LYS A 60 -9.92 7.22 -18.88
C LYS A 60 -11.32 6.61 -19.04
N ASN A 61 -11.89 6.04 -17.98
CA ASN A 61 -13.08 5.20 -18.06
C ASN A 61 -14.28 5.76 -17.28
N ASN A 62 -14.20 7.02 -16.83
CA ASN A 62 -15.22 7.66 -15.97
C ASN A 62 -15.58 6.80 -14.74
N ALA A 63 -14.57 6.18 -14.12
CA ALA A 63 -14.71 5.34 -12.94
C ALA A 63 -14.72 6.18 -11.66
N THR A 64 -15.19 5.62 -10.54
CA THR A 64 -15.06 6.20 -9.20
C THR A 64 -13.91 5.53 -8.43
N VAL A 65 -13.22 6.29 -7.59
CA VAL A 65 -12.10 5.82 -6.77
C VAL A 65 -12.35 6.14 -5.31
N ASP A 66 -12.63 5.12 -4.52
CA ASP A 66 -12.72 5.24 -3.07
C ASP A 66 -11.40 4.79 -2.44
N VAL A 67 -11.05 5.29 -1.26
CA VAL A 67 -9.88 4.87 -0.49
C VAL A 67 -10.32 4.41 0.90
N ILE A 68 -9.76 3.31 1.37
CA ILE A 68 -10.09 2.74 2.67
C ILE A 68 -8.84 2.57 3.54
N ASN A 69 -8.99 2.84 4.82
CA ASN A 69 -7.96 2.63 5.83
C ASN A 69 -8.58 2.08 7.12
N VAL A 70 -7.90 1.16 7.77
CA VAL A 70 -8.19 0.75 9.15
C VAL A 70 -7.23 1.50 10.05
N GLY A 71 -7.76 2.39 10.87
CA GLY A 71 -6.94 3.24 11.72
C GLY A 71 -7.74 4.20 12.58
N LEU A 72 -7.07 4.76 13.57
CA LEU A 72 -7.64 5.77 14.46
C LEU A 72 -7.69 7.14 13.76
N GLN A 73 -8.16 8.15 14.47
CA GLN A 73 -8.36 9.50 13.94
C GLN A 73 -7.10 10.13 13.31
N ASP A 74 -5.92 9.79 13.80
CA ASP A 74 -4.65 10.30 13.28
C ASP A 74 -4.41 9.93 11.79
N THR A 75 -5.02 8.85 11.29
CA THR A 75 -4.93 8.42 9.89
C THR A 75 -5.73 9.26 8.92
N GLU A 76 -6.65 10.11 9.40
CA GLU A 76 -7.49 10.97 8.52
C GLU A 76 -6.66 11.93 7.68
N SER A 77 -5.53 12.41 8.19
CA SER A 77 -4.61 13.28 7.46
C SER A 77 -4.10 12.62 6.17
N THR A 78 -3.78 11.32 6.24
CA THR A 78 -3.33 10.52 5.10
C THR A 78 -4.48 10.26 4.12
N LEU A 79 -5.68 9.95 4.61
CA LEU A 79 -6.87 9.83 3.77
C LEU A 79 -7.23 11.14 3.06
N ARG A 80 -7.12 12.29 3.74
CA ARG A 80 -7.30 13.62 3.12
C ARG A 80 -6.26 13.89 2.03
N LYS A 81 -5.01 13.42 2.20
CA LYS A 81 -3.99 13.49 1.14
C LYS A 81 -4.41 12.66 -0.08
N ALA A 82 -4.92 11.44 0.11
CA ALA A 82 -5.41 10.60 -0.99
C ALA A 82 -6.61 11.25 -1.73
N LEU A 83 -7.54 11.87 -1.00
CA LEU A 83 -8.64 12.66 -1.57
C LEU A 83 -8.13 13.87 -2.37
N ALA A 84 -7.04 14.51 -1.93
CA ALA A 84 -6.42 15.63 -2.62
C ALA A 84 -5.69 15.21 -3.91
N ILE A 85 -5.15 14.00 -3.96
CA ILE A 85 -4.55 13.38 -5.14
C ILE A 85 -5.61 13.10 -6.22
N GLY A 86 -6.85 12.74 -5.82
CA GLY A 86 -7.91 12.54 -6.79
C GLY A 86 -8.99 11.53 -6.43
N ALA A 87 -8.87 10.81 -5.31
CA ALA A 87 -9.91 9.91 -4.84
C ALA A 87 -11.24 10.65 -4.61
N ASP A 88 -12.37 9.97 -4.76
CA ASP A 88 -13.70 10.55 -4.64
C ASP A 88 -14.21 10.54 -3.21
N LYS A 89 -14.02 9.45 -2.52
CA LYS A 89 -14.47 9.20 -1.15
C LYS A 89 -13.36 8.53 -0.34
N ALA A 90 -13.34 8.78 0.96
CA ALA A 90 -12.48 8.08 1.90
C ALA A 90 -13.32 7.34 2.94
N ILE A 91 -12.90 6.14 3.28
CA ILE A 91 -13.50 5.30 4.31
C ILE A 91 -12.43 5.03 5.39
N ARG A 92 -12.74 5.37 6.62
CA ARG A 92 -11.93 5.04 7.78
C ARG A 92 -12.69 4.06 8.67
N ILE A 93 -12.15 2.86 8.83
CA ILE A 93 -12.68 1.92 9.83
C ILE A 93 -11.97 2.25 11.14
N ASP A 94 -12.75 2.70 12.14
CA ASP A 94 -12.23 3.21 13.42
C ASP A 94 -11.79 2.06 14.33
N HIS A 95 -10.57 1.58 14.08
CA HIS A 95 -9.94 0.54 14.87
C HIS A 95 -8.42 0.71 14.89
N ASP A 96 -7.79 0.41 16.04
CA ASP A 96 -6.33 0.41 16.15
C ASP A 96 -5.77 -0.89 15.54
N PRO A 97 -5.13 -0.85 14.35
CA PRO A 97 -4.68 -2.05 13.66
C PRO A 97 -3.56 -2.74 14.45
N LYS A 98 -3.75 -4.01 14.83
CA LYS A 98 -2.77 -4.78 15.59
C LYS A 98 -2.01 -5.79 14.75
N ASP A 99 -2.67 -6.32 13.72
CA ASP A 99 -2.08 -7.31 12.82
C ASP A 99 -2.74 -7.29 11.43
N ALA A 100 -2.11 -7.95 10.47
CA ALA A 100 -2.58 -8.01 9.11
C ALA A 100 -3.95 -8.72 8.97
N TYR A 101 -4.24 -9.69 9.84
CA TYR A 101 -5.51 -10.40 9.78
C TYR A 101 -6.68 -9.51 10.17
N SER A 102 -6.57 -8.76 11.27
CA SER A 102 -7.63 -7.83 11.69
C SER A 102 -7.91 -6.78 10.62
N VAL A 103 -6.86 -6.16 10.05
CA VAL A 103 -6.99 -5.21 8.95
C VAL A 103 -7.72 -5.85 7.76
N SER A 104 -7.28 -7.02 7.33
CA SER A 104 -7.87 -7.75 6.20
C SER A 104 -9.33 -8.10 6.45
N LYS A 105 -9.67 -8.50 7.67
CA LYS A 105 -11.03 -8.89 8.04
C LYS A 105 -12.00 -7.71 8.01
N TYR A 106 -11.60 -6.55 8.58
CA TYR A 106 -12.41 -5.35 8.52
C TYR A 106 -12.66 -4.88 7.09
N ILE A 107 -11.60 -4.84 6.28
CA ILE A 107 -11.71 -4.45 4.86
C ILE A 107 -12.58 -5.45 4.10
N SER A 108 -12.38 -6.76 4.30
CA SER A 108 -13.18 -7.80 3.64
C SER A 108 -14.67 -7.73 3.99
N ASN A 109 -15.01 -7.43 5.24
CA ASN A 109 -16.40 -7.22 5.65
C ASN A 109 -17.01 -6.06 4.86
N TYR A 110 -16.32 -4.92 4.80
CA TYR A 110 -16.77 -3.76 4.05
C TYR A 110 -16.92 -4.04 2.55
N ILE A 111 -15.95 -4.72 1.93
CA ILE A 111 -15.99 -5.12 0.52
C ILE A 111 -17.17 -6.06 0.25
N SER A 112 -17.48 -6.99 1.15
CA SER A 112 -18.59 -7.94 0.98
C SER A 112 -19.96 -7.28 0.98
N GLU A 113 -20.11 -6.14 1.65
CA GLU A 113 -21.34 -5.34 1.69
C GLU A 113 -21.45 -4.38 0.51
N ASN A 114 -20.33 -4.11 -0.16
CA ASN A 114 -20.23 -3.15 -1.25
C ASN A 114 -19.56 -3.83 -2.45
N SER A 115 -20.20 -3.82 -3.61
CA SER A 115 -19.63 -4.45 -4.80
C SER A 115 -18.52 -3.62 -5.41
N TYR A 116 -17.37 -4.24 -5.64
CA TYR A 116 -16.20 -3.61 -6.25
C TYR A 116 -15.66 -4.44 -7.40
N ASP A 117 -15.31 -3.79 -8.51
CA ASP A 117 -14.75 -4.47 -9.68
C ASP A 117 -13.23 -4.68 -9.52
N LEU A 118 -12.52 -3.65 -9.01
CA LEU A 118 -11.07 -3.69 -8.85
C LEU A 118 -10.66 -3.15 -7.48
N ILE A 119 -9.89 -3.94 -6.75
CA ILE A 119 -9.30 -3.55 -5.46
C ILE A 119 -7.79 -3.49 -5.66
N ILE A 120 -7.20 -2.34 -5.37
CA ILE A 120 -5.75 -2.15 -5.48
C ILE A 120 -5.20 -1.87 -4.08
N ALA A 121 -4.27 -2.69 -3.63
CA ALA A 121 -3.47 -2.45 -2.42
C ALA A 121 -1.99 -2.36 -2.82
N GLY A 122 -1.17 -1.74 -2.00
CA GLY A 122 0.27 -1.94 -2.10
C GLY A 122 0.61 -3.40 -1.81
N ARG A 123 1.63 -3.95 -2.47
CA ARG A 123 2.08 -5.33 -2.19
C ARG A 123 2.36 -5.54 -0.70
N GLU A 124 2.88 -4.50 -0.05
CA GLU A 124 3.20 -4.48 1.38
C GLU A 124 3.26 -3.04 1.89
N SER A 125 3.13 -2.86 3.22
CA SER A 125 3.41 -1.59 3.88
C SER A 125 4.86 -1.58 4.38
N ILE A 126 5.54 -0.42 4.28
CA ILE A 126 6.98 -0.29 4.60
C ILE A 126 7.30 -0.35 6.10
N ASP A 127 6.29 -0.25 6.96
CA ASP A 127 6.44 -0.32 8.42
C ASP A 127 6.64 -1.75 8.94
N TYR A 128 5.94 -2.72 8.36
CA TYR A 128 6.02 -4.13 8.77
C TYR A 128 6.53 -5.07 7.67
N ASN A 129 6.52 -4.66 6.40
CA ASN A 129 6.93 -5.47 5.22
C ASN A 129 6.29 -6.87 5.18
N GLY A 130 5.07 -6.98 5.70
CA GLY A 130 4.42 -8.28 5.88
C GLY A 130 3.86 -8.89 4.60
N GLY A 131 3.49 -8.07 3.60
CA GLY A 131 2.95 -8.52 2.31
C GLY A 131 1.66 -9.37 2.38
N MET A 132 0.97 -9.41 3.52
CA MET A 132 -0.11 -10.38 3.76
C MET A 132 -1.51 -9.84 3.46
N VAL A 133 -1.73 -8.54 3.65
CA VAL A 133 -3.08 -7.95 3.65
C VAL A 133 -3.84 -8.20 2.35
N PRO A 134 -3.30 -7.92 1.14
CA PRO A 134 -4.06 -8.13 -0.09
C PRO A 134 -4.45 -9.59 -0.33
N GLY A 135 -3.51 -10.52 -0.06
CA GLY A 135 -3.77 -11.96 -0.18
C GLY A 135 -4.81 -12.47 0.82
N MET A 136 -4.79 -11.97 2.06
CA MET A 136 -5.80 -12.30 3.07
C MET A 136 -7.19 -11.76 2.68
N ILE A 137 -7.28 -10.54 2.15
CA ILE A 137 -8.55 -10.00 1.63
C ILE A 137 -9.09 -10.91 0.52
N SER A 138 -8.24 -11.34 -0.41
CA SER A 138 -8.63 -12.27 -1.47
C SER A 138 -9.18 -13.57 -0.90
N ALA A 139 -8.48 -14.19 0.03
CA ALA A 139 -8.93 -15.44 0.65
C ALA A 139 -10.27 -15.29 1.38
N LEU A 140 -10.50 -14.17 2.06
CA LEU A 140 -11.73 -13.89 2.82
C LEU A 140 -12.92 -13.56 1.90
N THR A 141 -12.68 -12.87 0.78
CA THR A 141 -13.72 -12.44 -0.17
C THR A 141 -13.91 -13.41 -1.34
N LYS A 142 -12.96 -14.34 -1.55
CA LYS A 142 -12.89 -15.26 -2.71
C LYS A 142 -12.75 -14.53 -4.06
N ILE A 143 -12.21 -13.33 -4.06
CA ILE A 143 -11.87 -12.57 -5.27
C ILE A 143 -10.46 -12.96 -5.71
N ASN A 144 -10.22 -13.11 -7.00
CA ASN A 144 -8.90 -13.43 -7.55
C ASN A 144 -7.86 -12.39 -7.14
N PHE A 145 -6.59 -12.81 -6.98
CA PHE A 145 -5.51 -11.96 -6.53
C PHE A 145 -4.26 -12.10 -7.40
N ILE A 146 -3.65 -10.97 -7.74
CA ILE A 146 -2.36 -10.89 -8.42
C ILE A 146 -1.41 -10.08 -7.54
N ASP A 147 -0.40 -10.74 -6.98
CA ASP A 147 0.64 -10.09 -6.19
C ASP A 147 1.74 -9.48 -7.07
N LYS A 148 2.47 -8.50 -6.53
CA LYS A 148 3.61 -7.83 -7.19
C LYS A 148 3.30 -7.36 -8.61
N CYS A 149 2.09 -6.81 -8.78
CA CYS A 149 1.60 -6.34 -10.08
C CYS A 149 2.40 -5.11 -10.53
N ILE A 150 2.97 -5.20 -11.74
CA ILE A 150 3.79 -4.16 -12.38
C ILE A 150 3.15 -3.59 -13.65
N GLU A 151 2.20 -4.33 -14.26
CA GLU A 151 1.43 -3.85 -15.40
C GLU A 151 -0.03 -4.31 -15.24
N LEU A 152 -0.98 -3.44 -15.60
CA LEU A 152 -2.40 -3.74 -15.51
C LEU A 152 -3.17 -3.04 -16.63
N ASN A 153 -3.83 -3.80 -17.48
CA ASN A 153 -4.70 -3.32 -18.54
C ASN A 153 -6.08 -3.96 -18.41
N ILE A 154 -7.13 -3.14 -18.54
CA ILE A 154 -8.51 -3.58 -18.40
C ILE A 154 -9.29 -3.19 -19.65
N SER A 155 -10.02 -4.14 -20.23
CA SER A 155 -10.90 -3.95 -21.38
C SER A 155 -12.24 -4.65 -21.13
N GLY A 156 -13.27 -3.87 -20.81
CA GLY A 156 -14.53 -4.43 -20.32
C GLY A 156 -14.30 -5.25 -19.06
N ASN A 157 -14.66 -6.53 -19.07
CA ASN A 157 -14.46 -7.45 -17.95
C ASN A 157 -13.13 -8.22 -18.00
N SER A 158 -12.37 -8.10 -19.09
CA SER A 158 -11.08 -8.79 -19.27
C SER A 158 -9.94 -7.98 -18.69
N VAL A 159 -9.03 -8.65 -18.03
CA VAL A 159 -7.84 -8.06 -17.41
C VAL A 159 -6.60 -8.78 -17.90
N GLU A 160 -5.64 -8.00 -18.40
CA GLU A 160 -4.28 -8.41 -18.72
C GLU A 160 -3.33 -7.74 -17.73
N ALA A 161 -2.59 -8.53 -16.98
CA ALA A 161 -1.66 -8.05 -15.96
C ALA A 161 -0.31 -8.74 -16.07
N SER A 162 0.74 -8.04 -15.64
CA SER A 162 2.07 -8.63 -15.46
C SER A 162 2.48 -8.50 -14.00
N ARG A 163 3.04 -9.56 -13.45
CA ARG A 163 3.64 -9.54 -12.09
C ARG A 163 5.12 -9.87 -12.14
N GLU A 164 5.84 -9.34 -11.17
CA GLU A 164 7.24 -9.67 -10.97
C GLU A 164 7.38 -11.03 -10.29
N ILE A 165 8.25 -11.87 -10.84
CA ILE A 165 8.64 -13.15 -10.27
C ILE A 165 10.16 -13.23 -10.20
N GLU A 166 10.70 -14.22 -9.49
CA GLU A 166 12.13 -14.46 -9.46
C GLU A 166 12.65 -14.82 -10.86
N GLY A 167 13.60 -14.02 -11.34
CA GLY A 167 14.20 -14.20 -12.67
C GLY A 167 13.41 -13.59 -13.84
N GLY A 168 12.29 -12.88 -13.61
CA GLY A 168 11.57 -12.25 -14.71
C GLY A 168 10.18 -11.74 -14.37
N LYS A 169 9.29 -11.81 -15.36
CA LYS A 169 7.88 -11.44 -15.20
C LYS A 169 6.94 -12.52 -15.75
N GLU A 170 5.78 -12.61 -15.16
CA GLU A 170 4.69 -13.48 -15.59
C GLU A 170 3.52 -12.65 -16.08
N ASN A 171 2.97 -13.01 -17.26
CA ASN A 171 1.77 -12.37 -17.80
C ASN A 171 0.55 -13.22 -17.47
N ILE A 172 -0.49 -12.58 -16.99
CA ILE A 172 -1.69 -13.21 -16.47
C ILE A 172 -2.92 -12.59 -17.16
N SER A 173 -3.79 -13.44 -17.70
CA SER A 173 -5.11 -13.05 -18.20
C SER A 173 -6.17 -13.52 -17.21
N THR A 174 -7.06 -12.63 -16.80
CA THR A 174 -8.15 -12.94 -15.87
C THR A 174 -9.35 -12.02 -16.12
N SER A 175 -10.33 -12.06 -15.23
CA SER A 175 -11.51 -11.19 -15.28
C SER A 175 -11.74 -10.47 -13.95
N LEU A 176 -12.52 -9.41 -13.99
CA LEU A 176 -13.06 -8.74 -12.81
C LEU A 176 -14.12 -9.61 -12.12
N PRO A 177 -14.34 -9.51 -10.80
CA PRO A 177 -13.59 -8.66 -9.88
C PRO A 177 -12.17 -9.18 -9.59
N LEU A 178 -11.25 -8.25 -9.30
CA LEU A 178 -9.84 -8.57 -9.09
C LEU A 178 -9.23 -7.76 -7.94
N ILE A 179 -8.35 -8.37 -7.17
CA ILE A 179 -7.47 -7.71 -6.20
C ILE A 179 -6.05 -7.73 -6.75
N ILE A 180 -5.32 -6.63 -6.64
CA ILE A 180 -3.90 -6.58 -6.96
C ILE A 180 -3.06 -6.03 -5.81
N GLY A 181 -1.86 -6.59 -5.63
CA GLY A 181 -0.77 -6.04 -4.84
C GLY A 181 0.17 -5.24 -5.74
N GLY A 182 -0.04 -3.92 -5.83
CA GLY A 182 0.73 -3.04 -6.70
C GLY A 182 2.09 -2.66 -6.11
N GLN A 183 3.06 -2.44 -6.99
CA GLN A 183 4.38 -1.96 -6.62
C GLN A 183 4.97 -1.05 -7.70
N LYS A 184 6.22 -0.61 -7.52
CA LYS A 184 6.99 0.10 -8.54
C LYS A 184 6.95 -0.66 -9.88
N GLY A 185 6.75 0.06 -10.97
CA GLY A 185 6.51 -0.49 -12.31
C GLY A 185 5.04 -0.39 -12.75
N LEU A 186 4.08 -0.48 -11.82
CA LEU A 186 2.66 -0.24 -12.13
C LEU A 186 2.42 1.19 -12.65
N VAL A 187 3.22 2.13 -12.14
CA VAL A 187 3.37 3.52 -12.58
C VAL A 187 4.83 3.91 -12.40
N GLU A 188 5.38 4.72 -13.29
CA GLU A 188 6.72 5.28 -13.13
C GLU A 188 6.75 6.32 -11.99
N GLU A 189 7.84 6.41 -11.24
CA GLU A 189 7.99 7.35 -10.10
C GLU A 189 7.75 8.81 -10.50
N LYS A 190 8.21 9.21 -11.70
CA LYS A 190 8.03 10.57 -12.24
C LYS A 190 6.58 10.92 -12.54
N ASP A 191 5.72 9.92 -12.70
CA ASP A 191 4.30 10.07 -13.06
C ASP A 191 3.37 9.96 -11.85
N LEU A 192 3.92 9.78 -10.65
CA LEU A 192 3.15 9.76 -9.41
C LEU A 192 2.36 11.06 -9.24
N ARG A 193 1.08 10.91 -8.90
CA ARG A 193 0.20 12.06 -8.66
C ARG A 193 0.48 12.70 -7.31
N ILE A 194 0.77 14.01 -7.34
CA ILE A 194 1.02 14.82 -6.16
C ILE A 194 -0.20 15.72 -5.90
N PRO A 195 -0.60 15.92 -4.64
CA PRO A 195 -1.66 16.86 -4.30
C PRO A 195 -1.31 18.28 -4.77
N ASN A 196 -2.19 18.92 -5.51
CA ASN A 196 -2.07 20.34 -5.83
C ASN A 196 -2.97 21.19 -4.92
N MET A 197 -2.78 22.51 -4.91
CA MET A 197 -3.55 23.43 -4.05
C MET A 197 -5.06 23.29 -4.24
N ARG A 198 -5.54 23.15 -5.48
CA ARG A 198 -6.96 22.96 -5.77
C ARG A 198 -7.47 21.63 -5.19
N GLY A 199 -6.69 20.55 -5.36
CA GLY A 199 -7.01 19.24 -4.81
C GLY A 199 -7.11 19.27 -3.29
N ILE A 200 -6.18 19.95 -2.60
CA ILE A 200 -6.19 20.12 -1.14
C ILE A 200 -7.46 20.85 -0.69
N MET A 201 -7.84 21.95 -1.37
CA MET A 201 -9.07 22.67 -1.06
C MET A 201 -10.32 21.81 -1.28
N MET A 202 -10.37 21.07 -2.38
CA MET A 202 -11.48 20.17 -2.70
C MET A 202 -11.59 18.99 -1.72
N ALA A 203 -10.47 18.43 -1.30
CA ALA A 203 -10.42 17.30 -0.37
C ALA A 203 -11.10 17.59 0.98
N ARG A 204 -11.09 18.85 1.43
CA ARG A 204 -11.78 19.27 2.66
C ARG A 204 -13.29 19.07 2.61
N LYS A 205 -13.88 19.11 1.40
CA LYS A 205 -15.34 19.00 1.17
C LYS A 205 -15.75 17.58 0.76
N LYS A 206 -14.79 16.74 0.34
CA LYS A 206 -15.07 15.35 -0.03
C LYS A 206 -15.45 14.52 1.19
N GLU A 207 -16.30 13.53 0.95
CA GLU A 207 -16.76 12.62 1.98
C GLU A 207 -15.60 11.84 2.60
N LEU A 208 -15.56 11.80 3.93
CA LEU A 208 -14.77 10.88 4.72
C LEU A 208 -15.74 10.17 5.66
N LEU A 209 -16.10 8.95 5.30
CA LEU A 209 -16.97 8.09 6.09
C LEU A 209 -16.16 7.43 7.20
N VAL A 210 -16.63 7.55 8.43
CA VAL A 210 -16.07 6.83 9.58
C VAL A 210 -17.02 5.69 9.94
N ILE A 211 -16.49 4.47 9.99
CA ILE A 211 -17.21 3.27 10.38
C ILE A 211 -16.71 2.85 11.76
N GLU A 212 -17.55 3.01 12.76
CA GLU A 212 -17.26 2.53 14.10
C GLU A 212 -17.41 1.00 14.15
N THR A 213 -16.53 0.34 14.90
CA THR A 213 -16.60 -1.10 15.12
C THR A 213 -16.26 -1.45 16.57
N ASN A 214 -17.04 -2.36 17.13
CA ASN A 214 -16.80 -2.92 18.46
C ASN A 214 -16.19 -4.32 18.40
N GLU A 215 -16.04 -4.88 17.20
CA GLU A 215 -15.48 -6.21 17.01
C GLU A 215 -13.95 -6.18 17.10
N ASN A 216 -13.35 -7.26 17.54
CA ASN A 216 -11.91 -7.40 17.65
C ASN A 216 -11.47 -8.71 16.99
N TYR A 217 -10.81 -8.59 15.84
CA TYR A 217 -10.34 -9.73 15.03
C TYR A 217 -8.84 -10.02 15.21
N CYS A 218 -8.15 -9.39 16.17
CA CYS A 218 -6.71 -9.55 16.33
C CYS A 218 -6.33 -11.00 16.67
N MET A 219 -5.42 -11.57 15.90
CA MET A 219 -4.88 -12.93 16.06
C MET A 219 -3.47 -12.92 16.67
N THR A 220 -2.73 -11.82 16.49
CA THR A 220 -1.36 -11.69 16.98
C THR A 220 -1.14 -10.37 17.72
N LYS A 221 -0.08 -10.33 18.52
CA LYS A 221 0.29 -9.14 19.29
C LYS A 221 1.80 -9.00 19.32
N SER A 222 2.29 -7.80 18.99
CA SER A 222 3.71 -7.45 19.17
C SER A 222 4.05 -7.46 20.66
N LYS A 223 5.09 -8.19 21.05
CA LYS A 223 5.54 -8.27 22.45
C LYS A 223 6.64 -7.25 22.75
N LYS A 224 7.57 -7.08 21.83
CA LYS A 224 8.76 -6.23 21.98
C LYS A 224 9.30 -5.81 20.63
N PHE A 225 9.82 -4.61 20.57
CA PHE A 225 10.56 -4.09 19.43
C PHE A 225 12.04 -4.01 19.80
N GLU A 226 12.92 -4.26 18.84
CA GLU A 226 14.36 -4.13 19.02
C GLU A 226 14.94 -3.35 17.84
N LYS A 227 15.86 -2.44 18.13
CA LYS A 227 16.61 -1.78 17.06
C LYS A 227 17.65 -2.74 16.53
N PRO A 228 17.95 -2.70 15.21
CA PRO A 228 19.05 -3.46 14.66
C PRO A 228 20.35 -3.06 15.35
N GLN A 229 21.30 -4.00 15.42
CA GLN A 229 22.63 -3.70 15.93
C GLN A 229 23.26 -2.54 15.14
N PRO A 230 23.98 -1.62 15.80
CA PRO A 230 24.73 -0.60 15.09
C PRO A 230 25.63 -1.26 14.03
N LYS A 231 25.67 -0.70 12.85
CA LYS A 231 26.64 -1.15 11.84
C LYS A 231 28.04 -0.87 12.34
N ASN A 232 28.96 -1.77 12.07
CA ASN A 232 30.38 -1.53 12.29
C ASN A 232 30.87 -0.33 11.45
N GLU A 233 31.99 0.24 11.81
CA GLU A 233 32.64 1.26 11.01
C GLU A 233 32.87 0.77 9.59
N VAL A 234 32.58 1.65 8.61
CA VAL A 234 32.73 1.33 7.20
C VAL A 234 34.16 1.61 6.78
N THR A 235 34.83 0.62 6.23
CA THR A 235 36.13 0.81 5.58
C THR A 235 35.92 1.36 4.17
N LEU A 236 36.26 2.63 3.96
CA LEU A 236 36.19 3.27 2.65
C LEU A 236 37.46 2.97 1.86
N VAL A 237 37.30 2.45 0.65
CA VAL A 237 38.39 2.19 -0.29
C VAL A 237 38.24 3.14 -1.49
N SER A 238 39.36 3.77 -1.91
CA SER A 238 39.35 4.64 -3.07
C SER A 238 38.95 3.86 -4.34
N SER A 239 38.22 4.52 -5.25
CA SER A 239 37.88 3.93 -6.56
C SER A 239 39.09 3.50 -7.40
N ASN A 240 40.27 4.04 -7.11
CA ASN A 240 41.53 3.70 -7.75
C ASN A 240 42.25 2.49 -7.13
N GLU A 241 41.74 1.95 -6.01
CA GLU A 241 42.34 0.83 -5.24
C GLU A 241 41.44 -0.42 -5.27
N ILE A 242 40.97 -0.80 -6.45
CA ILE A 242 40.03 -1.94 -6.61
C ILE A 242 40.63 -3.24 -6.08
N GLU A 243 41.94 -3.47 -6.30
CA GLU A 243 42.64 -4.65 -5.80
C GLU A 243 42.58 -4.78 -4.28
N LYS A 244 42.70 -3.64 -3.57
CA LYS A 244 42.56 -3.58 -2.12
C LYS A 244 41.13 -3.92 -1.66
N LEU A 245 40.10 -3.48 -2.40
CA LEU A 245 38.72 -3.85 -2.12
C LEU A 245 38.52 -5.37 -2.27
N ILE A 246 39.07 -5.98 -3.33
CA ILE A 246 39.00 -7.42 -3.55
C ILE A 246 39.70 -8.17 -2.43
N ASP A 247 40.90 -7.73 -2.03
CA ASP A 247 41.66 -8.35 -0.94
C ASP A 247 40.88 -8.30 0.39
N LEU A 248 40.30 -7.13 0.75
CA LEU A 248 39.47 -7.00 1.94
C LEU A 248 38.22 -7.89 1.90
N LEU A 249 37.54 -7.97 0.75
CA LEU A 249 36.36 -8.82 0.60
C LEU A 249 36.71 -10.31 0.66
N HIS A 250 37.82 -10.71 0.07
CA HIS A 250 38.26 -12.12 0.01
C HIS A 250 38.89 -12.61 1.31
N ASN A 251 39.89 -11.88 1.84
CA ASN A 251 40.71 -12.32 2.95
C ASN A 251 40.18 -11.92 4.33
N GLU A 252 39.57 -10.72 4.44
CA GLU A 252 39.06 -10.18 5.72
C GLU A 252 37.58 -10.48 5.91
N ALA A 253 36.72 -10.01 4.99
CA ALA A 253 35.28 -10.19 5.09
C ALA A 253 34.82 -11.60 4.71
N LYS A 254 35.59 -12.33 3.92
CA LYS A 254 35.25 -13.67 3.38
C LYS A 254 33.89 -13.70 2.70
N ALA A 255 33.59 -12.64 1.95
CA ALA A 255 32.32 -12.44 1.28
C ALA A 255 32.34 -12.93 -0.19
N ILE A 256 33.53 -13.08 -0.76
CA ILE A 256 33.78 -13.61 -2.12
C ILE A 256 34.94 -14.61 -2.09
#